data_5e0ec458c0111d8ecf09c1cb29ac78ad
#
_entry.id   5e0ec458c0111d8ecf09c1cb29ac78ad
#
_cell.length_a   1.000
_cell.length_b   1.000
_cell.length_c   1.000
_cell.angle_alpha   90.00
_cell.angle_beta   90.00
_cell.angle_gamma   90.00
#
_symmetry.space_group_name_H-M   'P 1'
#
loop_
_entity.id
_entity.type
_entity.pdbx_description
1 polymer ?
#
loop_
_entity_poly.entity_id
_entity_poly.type
_entity_poly.pdbx_seq_one_letter_code
_entity_poly.pdbx_strand_id
1 'polypeptide(L)'
;MNDVLIIGFGLLGSSLAYSLKANGYHVFAYDKDESSLAFGKENNLIDGIAKLDSFESYSYIFLCVYPSSILEYVKKIASLKHNEGTCIFDVTGLKSSYLDEVLNIVHKNKMYYVSLHPMAGGEERGASNYKSNLFENKNLIYVYSDESLAKEREEARKVNSLLKGRYSELDKESHDKIIAYVSHLPHVLAMALMNKKDVVKYKEYIGQSFLDLTRIASFNSSLWTELLVENKDNLCEEIDEYVSILNSFKNELINEDKNEIESKLIQSTSNRKEIV
;
A
#
# COMPACT_ATOMS: atom_id res chain seq x y z
N MET A 1 -1.17 -26.81 -9.28
CA MET A 1 -0.33 -25.91 -10.09
C MET A 1 0.24 -24.86 -9.18
N ASN A 2 1.55 -24.58 -9.29
CA ASN A 2 2.22 -23.58 -8.45
C ASN A 2 2.62 -22.33 -9.29
N ASP A 3 1.94 -22.11 -10.42
CA ASP A 3 2.22 -20.99 -11.28
C ASP A 3 1.47 -19.76 -10.82
N VAL A 4 2.20 -18.66 -10.69
CA VAL A 4 1.71 -17.36 -10.21
C VAL A 4 2.05 -16.29 -11.22
N LEU A 5 1.09 -15.38 -11.46
CA LEU A 5 1.30 -14.21 -12.30
C LEU A 5 1.39 -12.94 -11.42
N ILE A 6 2.37 -12.11 -11.68
CA ILE A 6 2.48 -10.76 -11.13
C ILE A 6 2.28 -9.75 -12.25
N ILE A 7 1.30 -8.89 -12.12
CA ILE A 7 1.03 -7.76 -13.02
C ILE A 7 1.48 -6.47 -12.32
N GLY A 8 2.48 -5.81 -12.88
CA GLY A 8 3.21 -4.72 -12.24
C GLY A 8 4.48 -5.21 -11.54
N PHE A 9 5.65 -4.99 -12.16
CA PHE A 9 6.92 -5.52 -11.68
C PHE A 9 7.85 -4.41 -11.17
N GLY A 10 7.30 -3.53 -10.31
CA GLY A 10 8.04 -2.53 -9.54
C GLY A 10 8.63 -3.10 -8.25
N LEU A 11 8.88 -2.24 -7.25
CA LEU A 11 9.41 -2.62 -5.94
C LEU A 11 8.56 -3.71 -5.25
N LEU A 12 7.23 -3.54 -5.18
CA LEU A 12 6.33 -4.50 -4.53
C LEU A 12 6.28 -5.82 -5.31
N GLY A 13 6.06 -5.75 -6.63
CA GLY A 13 5.95 -6.95 -7.47
C GLY A 13 7.22 -7.78 -7.49
N SER A 14 8.40 -7.16 -7.59
CA SER A 14 9.68 -7.88 -7.57
C SER A 14 10.03 -8.46 -6.19
N SER A 15 9.69 -7.76 -5.11
CA SER A 15 9.86 -8.30 -3.75
C SER A 15 8.89 -9.46 -3.47
N LEU A 16 7.67 -9.38 -4.00
CA LEU A 16 6.70 -10.47 -3.93
C LEU A 16 7.18 -11.69 -4.73
N ALA A 17 7.71 -11.46 -5.95
CA ALA A 17 8.30 -12.52 -6.75
C ALA A 17 9.40 -13.27 -6.01
N TYR A 18 10.30 -12.55 -5.35
CA TYR A 18 11.34 -13.15 -4.51
C TYR A 18 10.73 -14.05 -3.43
N SER A 19 9.76 -13.53 -2.68
CA SER A 19 9.11 -14.26 -1.58
C SER A 19 8.39 -15.52 -2.08
N LEU A 20 7.68 -15.44 -3.20
CA LEU A 20 6.97 -16.57 -3.80
C LEU A 20 7.93 -17.63 -4.33
N LYS A 21 9.00 -17.25 -5.03
CA LYS A 21 10.02 -18.21 -5.51
C LYS A 21 10.73 -18.92 -4.36
N ALA A 22 11.05 -18.21 -3.28
CA ALA A 22 11.63 -18.79 -2.09
C ALA A 22 10.73 -19.87 -1.44
N ASN A 23 9.43 -19.84 -1.72
CA ASN A 23 8.44 -20.82 -1.26
C ASN A 23 8.04 -21.84 -2.36
N GLY A 24 8.81 -21.96 -3.45
CA GLY A 24 8.63 -23.00 -4.48
C GLY A 24 7.56 -22.72 -5.50
N TYR A 25 7.11 -21.47 -5.66
CA TYR A 25 6.23 -21.07 -6.75
C TYR A 25 7.02 -20.78 -8.02
N HIS A 26 6.42 -21.07 -9.17
CA HIS A 26 6.89 -20.59 -10.46
C HIS A 26 6.26 -19.22 -10.73
N VAL A 27 7.08 -18.21 -10.90
CA VAL A 27 6.62 -16.82 -11.00
C VAL A 27 6.77 -16.33 -12.42
N PHE A 28 5.66 -15.89 -12.99
CA PHE A 28 5.60 -15.17 -14.25
C PHE A 28 5.25 -13.71 -13.99
N ALA A 29 5.77 -12.80 -14.79
CA ALA A 29 5.49 -11.38 -14.63
C ALA A 29 5.09 -10.72 -15.94
N TYR A 30 4.26 -9.69 -15.79
CA TYR A 30 3.94 -8.72 -16.84
C TYR A 30 4.15 -7.31 -16.30
N ASP A 31 4.81 -6.47 -17.07
CA ASP A 31 4.90 -5.03 -16.85
C ASP A 31 4.94 -4.31 -18.20
N LYS A 32 4.56 -3.04 -18.21
CA LYS A 32 4.71 -2.16 -19.39
C LYS A 32 6.18 -1.76 -19.61
N ASP A 33 6.98 -1.79 -18.53
CA ASP A 33 8.42 -1.52 -18.57
C ASP A 33 9.20 -2.82 -18.80
N GLU A 34 9.65 -3.01 -20.03
CA GLU A 34 10.45 -4.17 -20.42
C GLU A 34 11.78 -4.27 -19.64
N SER A 35 12.34 -3.15 -19.20
CA SER A 35 13.59 -3.14 -18.42
C SER A 35 13.41 -3.78 -17.05
N SER A 36 12.29 -3.56 -16.39
CA SER A 36 11.91 -4.22 -15.14
C SER A 36 11.78 -5.74 -15.32
N LEU A 37 11.21 -6.20 -16.43
CA LEU A 37 11.07 -7.63 -16.71
C LEU A 37 12.42 -8.28 -17.05
N ALA A 38 13.28 -7.58 -17.79
CA ALA A 38 14.65 -8.03 -18.09
C ALA A 38 15.44 -8.21 -16.80
N PHE A 39 15.41 -7.21 -15.92
CA PHE A 39 16.00 -7.29 -14.58
C PHE A 39 15.49 -8.51 -13.79
N GLY A 40 14.18 -8.74 -13.79
CA GLY A 40 13.56 -9.89 -13.13
C GLY A 40 14.09 -11.23 -13.63
N LYS A 41 14.28 -11.36 -14.91
CA LYS A 41 14.87 -12.56 -15.53
C LYS A 41 16.35 -12.75 -15.20
N GLU A 42 17.15 -11.72 -15.37
CA GLU A 42 18.61 -11.73 -15.11
C GLU A 42 18.92 -12.07 -13.64
N ASN A 43 18.07 -11.64 -12.72
CA ASN A 43 18.22 -11.88 -11.28
C ASN A 43 17.43 -13.10 -10.77
N ASN A 44 16.92 -13.94 -11.67
CA ASN A 44 16.14 -15.13 -11.29
C ASN A 44 14.92 -14.85 -10.41
N LEU A 45 14.32 -13.67 -10.49
CA LEU A 45 13.09 -13.33 -9.77
C LEU A 45 11.84 -13.86 -10.46
N ILE A 46 11.91 -14.10 -11.78
CA ILE A 46 10.81 -14.67 -12.56
C ILE A 46 11.29 -15.83 -13.44
N ASP A 47 10.40 -16.77 -13.67
CA ASP A 47 10.64 -17.93 -14.55
C ASP A 47 10.30 -17.61 -16.00
N GLY A 48 9.37 -16.66 -16.22
CA GLY A 48 8.97 -16.23 -17.55
C GLY A 48 8.30 -14.87 -17.60
N ILE A 49 8.25 -14.29 -18.80
CA ILE A 49 7.47 -13.08 -19.10
C ILE A 49 6.09 -13.54 -19.61
N ALA A 50 5.04 -13.07 -18.97
CA ALA A 50 3.68 -13.41 -19.33
C ALA A 50 3.14 -12.53 -20.45
N LYS A 51 2.24 -13.10 -21.26
CA LYS A 51 1.32 -12.35 -22.12
C LYS A 51 -0.05 -12.36 -21.46
N LEU A 52 -0.77 -11.26 -21.56
CA LEU A 52 -2.13 -11.16 -20.98
C LEU A 52 -3.20 -11.57 -22.00
N ASP A 53 -3.08 -12.78 -22.53
CA ASP A 53 -3.98 -13.39 -23.52
C ASP A 53 -4.73 -14.62 -22.99
N SER A 54 -4.23 -15.25 -21.92
CA SER A 54 -4.91 -16.34 -21.18
C SER A 54 -4.38 -16.40 -19.76
N PHE A 55 -5.24 -16.82 -18.82
CA PHE A 55 -4.92 -16.93 -17.39
C PHE A 55 -5.11 -18.36 -16.85
N GLU A 56 -5.35 -19.34 -17.71
CA GLU A 56 -5.63 -20.75 -17.33
C GLU A 56 -4.49 -21.42 -16.54
N SER A 57 -3.26 -20.94 -16.67
CA SER A 57 -2.11 -21.56 -16.00
C SER A 57 -1.90 -21.09 -14.56
N TYR A 58 -2.56 -20.01 -14.13
CA TYR A 58 -2.23 -19.35 -12.88
C TYR A 58 -3.22 -19.66 -11.77
N SER A 59 -2.72 -20.13 -10.62
CA SER A 59 -3.51 -20.29 -9.39
C SER A 59 -3.68 -18.98 -8.63
N TYR A 60 -2.67 -18.14 -8.67
CA TYR A 60 -2.68 -16.78 -8.11
C TYR A 60 -2.31 -15.75 -9.16
N ILE A 61 -2.97 -14.59 -9.08
CA ILE A 61 -2.64 -13.40 -9.88
C ILE A 61 -2.50 -12.22 -8.92
N PHE A 62 -1.32 -11.61 -8.86
CA PHE A 62 -1.08 -10.44 -8.01
C PHE A 62 -1.08 -9.17 -8.87
N LEU A 63 -1.94 -8.23 -8.52
CA LEU A 63 -2.04 -6.91 -9.14
C LEU A 63 -1.23 -5.90 -8.32
N CYS A 64 -0.01 -5.63 -8.77
CA CYS A 64 0.92 -4.66 -8.18
C CYS A 64 0.91 -3.36 -9.00
N VAL A 65 -0.26 -2.84 -9.29
CA VAL A 65 -0.54 -1.68 -10.15
C VAL A 65 -1.22 -0.56 -9.34
N TYR A 66 -1.45 0.57 -9.97
CA TYR A 66 -2.17 1.69 -9.34
C TYR A 66 -3.65 1.36 -9.12
N PRO A 67 -4.30 1.93 -8.09
CA PRO A 67 -5.70 1.67 -7.77
C PRO A 67 -6.63 1.85 -8.98
N SER A 68 -6.46 2.91 -9.77
CA SER A 68 -7.24 3.19 -10.99
C SER A 68 -7.18 2.09 -12.05
N SER A 69 -6.14 1.26 -12.03
CA SER A 69 -5.97 0.18 -13.00
C SER A 69 -6.56 -1.17 -12.54
N ILE A 70 -6.91 -1.31 -11.27
CA ILE A 70 -7.37 -2.60 -10.71
C ILE A 70 -8.58 -3.13 -11.46
N LEU A 71 -9.62 -2.31 -11.59
CA LEU A 71 -10.88 -2.73 -12.21
C LEU A 71 -10.70 -3.11 -13.69
N GLU A 72 -9.84 -2.41 -14.43
CA GLU A 72 -9.50 -2.75 -15.82
C GLU A 72 -8.87 -4.14 -15.91
N TYR A 73 -7.86 -4.41 -15.08
CA TYR A 73 -7.21 -5.73 -15.09
C TYR A 73 -8.15 -6.85 -14.66
N VAL A 74 -8.97 -6.65 -13.63
CA VAL A 74 -9.95 -7.66 -13.20
C VAL A 74 -10.97 -7.95 -14.31
N LYS A 75 -11.50 -6.92 -14.99
CA LYS A 75 -12.40 -7.10 -16.15
C LYS A 75 -11.71 -7.85 -17.28
N LYS A 76 -10.46 -7.56 -17.55
CA LYS A 76 -9.66 -8.27 -18.56
C LYS A 76 -9.46 -9.74 -18.20
N ILE A 77 -9.08 -10.04 -16.96
CA ILE A 77 -8.89 -11.41 -16.47
C ILE A 77 -10.22 -12.19 -16.61
N ALA A 78 -11.33 -11.59 -16.17
CA ALA A 78 -12.65 -12.21 -16.22
C ALA A 78 -13.16 -12.45 -17.65
N SER A 79 -12.73 -11.65 -18.62
CA SER A 79 -13.15 -11.76 -20.02
C SER A 79 -12.37 -12.80 -20.84
N LEU A 80 -11.25 -13.27 -20.34
CA LEU A 80 -10.36 -14.22 -20.99
C LEU A 80 -10.43 -15.59 -20.31
N LYS A 81 -9.78 -16.58 -20.91
CA LYS A 81 -9.72 -17.92 -20.33
C LYS A 81 -8.96 -17.90 -19.00
N HIS A 82 -9.58 -18.42 -17.97
CA HIS A 82 -9.04 -18.59 -16.63
C HIS A 82 -9.56 -19.86 -15.97
N ASN A 83 -8.93 -20.33 -14.90
CA ASN A 83 -9.42 -21.46 -14.13
C ASN A 83 -10.48 -21.03 -13.12
N GLU A 84 -11.48 -21.87 -12.90
CA GLU A 84 -12.34 -21.74 -11.72
C GLU A 84 -11.48 -21.86 -10.45
N GLY A 85 -11.71 -20.97 -9.51
CA GLY A 85 -10.95 -20.92 -8.26
C GLY A 85 -9.63 -20.16 -8.31
N THR A 86 -9.23 -19.58 -9.46
CA THR A 86 -8.11 -18.61 -9.50
C THR A 86 -8.34 -17.49 -8.48
N CYS A 87 -7.33 -17.19 -7.67
CA CYS A 87 -7.42 -16.15 -6.66
C CYS A 87 -6.58 -14.92 -7.09
N ILE A 88 -7.24 -13.78 -7.19
CA ILE A 88 -6.61 -12.51 -7.53
C ILE A 88 -6.31 -11.77 -6.24
N PHE A 89 -5.11 -11.24 -6.11
CA PHE A 89 -4.67 -10.36 -5.02
C PHE A 89 -4.37 -8.98 -5.58
N ASP A 90 -4.80 -7.92 -4.91
CA ASP A 90 -4.24 -6.59 -5.10
C ASP A 90 -3.39 -6.17 -3.91
N VAL A 91 -2.45 -5.25 -4.13
CA VAL A 91 -1.57 -4.70 -3.09
C VAL A 91 -1.63 -3.17 -3.03
N THR A 92 -2.76 -2.59 -3.39
CA THR A 92 -2.93 -1.13 -3.46
C THR A 92 -3.14 -0.51 -2.07
N GLY A 93 -2.99 0.81 -2.01
CA GLY A 93 -3.11 1.59 -0.78
C GLY A 93 -4.53 2.02 -0.41
N LEU A 94 -5.51 1.91 -1.31
CA LEU A 94 -6.92 2.27 -1.11
C LEU A 94 -7.83 1.19 -1.66
N LYS A 95 -9.05 1.07 -1.13
CA LYS A 95 -9.93 -0.08 -1.36
C LYS A 95 -11.38 0.29 -1.65
N SER A 96 -11.92 1.33 -1.03
CA SER A 96 -13.36 1.60 -1.02
C SER A 96 -13.93 1.86 -2.41
N SER A 97 -13.16 2.45 -3.31
CA SER A 97 -13.63 2.88 -4.62
C SER A 97 -13.96 1.75 -5.60
N TYR A 98 -13.38 0.55 -5.41
CA TYR A 98 -13.51 -0.53 -6.40
C TYR A 98 -13.86 -1.92 -5.82
N LEU A 99 -13.68 -2.15 -4.51
CA LEU A 99 -13.68 -3.51 -3.94
C LEU A 99 -14.98 -4.26 -4.21
N ASP A 100 -16.13 -3.65 -4.01
CA ASP A 100 -17.43 -4.32 -4.21
C ASP A 100 -17.68 -4.67 -5.68
N GLU A 101 -17.32 -3.76 -6.62
CA GLU A 101 -17.46 -4.03 -8.05
C GLU A 101 -16.54 -5.18 -8.48
N VAL A 102 -15.32 -5.21 -7.96
CA VAL A 102 -14.35 -6.28 -8.22
C VAL A 102 -14.86 -7.62 -7.69
N LEU A 103 -15.33 -7.68 -6.44
CA LEU A 103 -15.87 -8.91 -5.84
C LEU A 103 -17.04 -9.45 -6.67
N ASN A 104 -17.97 -8.59 -7.09
CA ASN A 104 -19.09 -8.97 -7.94
C ASN A 104 -18.62 -9.58 -9.29
N ILE A 105 -17.58 -9.02 -9.92
CA ILE A 105 -17.02 -9.54 -11.16
C ILE A 105 -16.37 -10.91 -10.95
N VAL A 106 -15.49 -11.04 -9.96
CA VAL A 106 -14.73 -12.28 -9.74
C VAL A 106 -15.64 -13.43 -9.32
N HIS A 107 -16.62 -13.19 -8.43
CA HIS A 107 -17.56 -14.22 -8.00
C HIS A 107 -18.45 -14.72 -9.15
N LYS A 108 -18.94 -13.83 -10.02
CA LYS A 108 -19.69 -14.23 -11.24
C LYS A 108 -18.87 -15.12 -12.16
N ASN A 109 -17.56 -14.99 -12.15
CA ASN A 109 -16.63 -15.77 -12.97
C ASN A 109 -15.97 -16.92 -12.18
N LYS A 110 -16.52 -17.29 -11.01
CA LYS A 110 -16.04 -18.39 -10.15
C LYS A 110 -14.56 -18.25 -9.74
N MET A 111 -14.10 -17.02 -9.59
CA MET A 111 -12.79 -16.65 -9.06
C MET A 111 -12.94 -16.10 -7.65
N TYR A 112 -11.81 -15.87 -6.97
CA TYR A 112 -11.72 -15.24 -5.66
C TYR A 112 -10.90 -13.96 -5.73
N TYR A 113 -11.12 -13.06 -4.77
CA TYR A 113 -10.36 -11.83 -4.66
C TYR A 113 -9.94 -11.54 -3.23
N VAL A 114 -8.68 -11.24 -3.04
CA VAL A 114 -8.13 -10.84 -1.74
C VAL A 114 -7.51 -9.46 -1.89
N SER A 115 -8.07 -8.52 -1.17
CA SER A 115 -7.57 -7.15 -1.12
C SER A 115 -6.56 -7.03 0.01
N LEU A 116 -5.29 -6.78 -0.31
CA LEU A 116 -4.18 -6.67 0.62
C LEU A 116 -3.56 -5.27 0.54
N HIS A 117 -3.36 -4.63 1.68
CA HIS A 117 -2.52 -3.45 1.78
C HIS A 117 -1.30 -3.77 2.66
N PRO A 118 -0.14 -4.04 2.07
CA PRO A 118 1.08 -4.19 2.83
C PRO A 118 1.55 -2.81 3.30
N MET A 119 1.63 -2.61 4.62
CA MET A 119 2.26 -1.42 5.20
C MET A 119 3.79 -1.53 5.05
N ALA A 120 4.19 -1.78 3.83
CA ALA A 120 5.56 -2.01 3.39
C ALA A 120 5.78 -1.28 2.06
N GLY A 121 6.81 -0.51 1.97
CA GLY A 121 7.15 0.25 0.80
C GLY A 121 8.56 0.82 0.92
N GLY A 122 8.94 1.63 -0.03
CA GLY A 122 10.21 2.34 -0.05
C GLY A 122 10.10 3.62 -0.85
N GLU A 123 11.02 4.52 -0.62
CA GLU A 123 11.18 5.77 -1.38
C GLU A 123 11.69 5.48 -2.80
N GLU A 124 12.40 4.37 -2.95
CA GLU A 124 13.00 3.91 -4.20
C GLU A 124 11.97 3.18 -5.08
N ARG A 125 12.11 3.32 -6.39
CA ARG A 125 11.20 2.75 -7.40
C ARG A 125 11.90 1.70 -8.24
N GLY A 126 11.09 0.89 -8.95
CA GLY A 126 11.57 -0.08 -9.92
C GLY A 126 11.94 -1.43 -9.33
N ALA A 127 12.07 -2.40 -10.20
CA ALA A 127 12.33 -3.79 -9.85
C ALA A 127 13.71 -3.99 -9.19
N SER A 128 14.70 -3.15 -9.56
CA SER A 128 16.06 -3.22 -9.03
C SER A 128 16.18 -2.94 -7.53
N ASN A 129 15.17 -2.31 -6.96
CA ASN A 129 15.11 -1.97 -5.53
C ASN A 129 14.35 -3.00 -4.69
N TYR A 130 14.10 -4.20 -5.23
CA TYR A 130 13.43 -5.27 -4.49
C TYR A 130 14.15 -5.59 -3.17
N LYS A 131 13.37 -6.02 -2.18
CA LYS A 131 13.89 -6.42 -0.86
C LYS A 131 13.39 -7.82 -0.55
N SER A 132 14.31 -8.72 -0.23
CA SER A 132 14.00 -10.12 0.09
C SER A 132 13.10 -10.28 1.32
N ASN A 133 13.11 -9.30 2.21
CA ASN A 133 12.35 -9.29 3.47
C ASN A 133 11.35 -8.13 3.56
N LEU A 134 10.90 -7.59 2.41
CA LEU A 134 10.05 -6.39 2.38
C LEU A 134 8.80 -6.54 3.27
N PHE A 135 8.20 -7.72 3.29
CA PHE A 135 6.94 -8.00 3.97
C PHE A 135 7.13 -8.59 5.37
N GLU A 136 8.32 -9.09 5.70
CA GLU A 136 8.59 -9.77 6.97
C GLU A 136 8.37 -8.83 8.16
N ASN A 137 7.54 -9.26 9.12
CA ASN A 137 7.17 -8.48 10.31
C ASN A 137 6.49 -7.13 10.02
N LYS A 138 6.04 -6.88 8.78
CA LYS A 138 5.23 -5.71 8.45
C LYS A 138 3.76 -6.00 8.66
N ASN A 139 2.98 -4.96 8.91
CA ASN A 139 1.53 -5.08 8.96
C ASN A 139 1.02 -5.34 7.55
N LEU A 140 0.35 -6.46 7.37
CA LEU A 140 -0.35 -6.85 6.15
C LEU A 140 -1.84 -6.75 6.43
N ILE A 141 -2.47 -5.69 5.95
CA ILE A 141 -3.88 -5.40 6.21
C ILE A 141 -4.70 -6.03 5.09
N TYR A 142 -5.52 -7.01 5.45
CA TYR A 142 -6.47 -7.65 4.54
C TYR A 142 -7.81 -6.95 4.68
N VAL A 143 -8.33 -6.46 3.54
CA VAL A 143 -9.52 -5.62 3.53
C VAL A 143 -10.68 -6.39 2.92
N TYR A 144 -11.79 -6.39 3.63
CA TYR A 144 -12.99 -7.13 3.26
C TYR A 144 -14.21 -6.21 3.17
N SER A 145 -15.21 -6.70 2.46
CA SER A 145 -16.57 -6.15 2.49
C SER A 145 -17.56 -7.27 2.86
N ASP A 146 -18.84 -6.94 2.94
CA ASP A 146 -19.90 -7.91 3.23
C ASP A 146 -20.01 -8.99 2.13
N GLU A 147 -19.57 -8.68 0.92
CA GLU A 147 -19.54 -9.62 -0.22
C GLU A 147 -18.37 -10.60 -0.16
N SER A 148 -17.40 -10.42 0.74
CA SER A 148 -16.19 -11.25 0.82
C SER A 148 -16.49 -12.66 1.36
N LEU A 149 -15.94 -13.66 0.71
CA LEU A 149 -16.17 -15.07 1.02
C LEU A 149 -15.17 -15.63 2.05
N ALA A 150 -15.60 -16.67 2.79
CA ALA A 150 -14.71 -17.36 3.74
C ALA A 150 -13.45 -17.93 3.06
N LYS A 151 -13.57 -18.37 1.80
CA LYS A 151 -12.45 -18.88 1.02
C LYS A 151 -11.38 -17.83 0.77
N GLU A 152 -11.74 -16.57 0.58
CA GLU A 152 -10.81 -15.45 0.39
C GLU A 152 -9.98 -15.20 1.66
N ARG A 153 -10.60 -15.33 2.84
CA ARG A 153 -9.87 -15.26 4.12
C ARG A 153 -8.90 -16.43 4.30
N GLU A 154 -9.25 -17.62 3.83
CA GLU A 154 -8.35 -18.79 3.83
C GLU A 154 -7.13 -18.52 2.94
N GLU A 155 -7.34 -18.05 1.71
CA GLU A 155 -6.25 -17.72 0.78
C GLU A 155 -5.38 -16.56 1.31
N ALA A 156 -5.98 -15.54 1.92
CA ALA A 156 -5.27 -14.46 2.59
C ALA A 156 -4.30 -14.97 3.67
N ARG A 157 -4.75 -15.88 4.54
CA ARG A 157 -3.89 -16.47 5.58
C ARG A 157 -2.75 -17.32 5.02
N LYS A 158 -3.00 -18.05 3.92
CA LYS A 158 -1.95 -18.80 3.23
C LYS A 158 -0.85 -17.87 2.70
N VAL A 159 -1.25 -16.83 1.96
CA VAL A 159 -0.30 -15.86 1.42
C VAL A 159 0.42 -15.09 2.53
N ASN A 160 -0.28 -14.70 3.60
CA ASN A 160 0.34 -14.05 4.74
C ASN A 160 1.44 -14.91 5.37
N SER A 161 1.22 -16.22 5.48
CA SER A 161 2.23 -17.15 6.01
C SER A 161 3.47 -17.20 5.15
N LEU A 162 3.32 -17.12 3.80
CA LEU A 162 4.44 -17.07 2.86
C LEU A 162 5.22 -15.76 2.99
N LEU A 163 4.52 -14.64 3.20
CA LEU A 163 5.11 -13.32 3.33
C LEU A 163 5.65 -13.02 4.73
N LYS A 164 5.32 -13.86 5.73
CA LYS A 164 5.73 -13.74 7.15
C LYS A 164 5.36 -12.37 7.76
N GLY A 165 4.24 -11.79 7.33
CA GLY A 165 3.74 -10.53 7.83
C GLY A 165 2.87 -10.68 9.08
N ARG A 166 2.60 -9.56 9.74
CA ARG A 166 1.61 -9.47 10.81
C ARG A 166 0.23 -9.29 10.16
N TYR A 167 -0.62 -10.30 10.32
CA TYR A 167 -1.96 -10.34 9.74
C TYR A 167 -2.93 -9.45 10.52
N SER A 168 -3.67 -8.60 9.81
CA SER A 168 -4.82 -7.85 10.36
C SER A 168 -5.95 -7.76 9.34
N GLU A 169 -7.18 -7.62 9.82
CA GLU A 169 -8.37 -7.48 8.99
C GLU A 169 -9.07 -6.15 9.28
N LEU A 170 -9.54 -5.48 8.24
CA LEU A 170 -10.40 -4.30 8.32
C LEU A 170 -11.51 -4.39 7.28
N ASP A 171 -12.64 -3.74 7.51
CA ASP A 171 -13.57 -3.37 6.44
C ASP A 171 -13.00 -2.22 5.60
N LYS A 172 -13.51 -2.04 4.39
CA LYS A 172 -12.95 -1.09 3.42
C LYS A 172 -13.07 0.38 3.86
N GLU A 173 -14.17 0.73 4.51
CA GLU A 173 -14.42 2.08 5.02
C GLU A 173 -13.48 2.43 6.17
N SER A 174 -13.37 1.54 7.16
CA SER A 174 -12.44 1.69 8.29
C SER A 174 -11.00 1.71 7.81
N HIS A 175 -10.64 0.88 6.81
CA HIS A 175 -9.31 0.87 6.23
C HIS A 175 -8.95 2.25 5.66
N ASP A 176 -9.76 2.78 4.72
CA ASP A 176 -9.41 4.02 4.02
C ASP A 176 -9.43 5.23 4.98
N LYS A 177 -10.30 5.22 6.00
CA LYS A 177 -10.27 6.22 7.08
C LYS A 177 -8.99 6.15 7.90
N ILE A 178 -8.60 4.96 8.37
CA ILE A 178 -7.36 4.78 9.14
C ILE A 178 -6.13 5.19 8.29
N ILE A 179 -6.11 4.84 7.00
CA ILE A 179 -5.00 5.20 6.09
C ILE A 179 -4.92 6.73 5.88
N ALA A 180 -6.03 7.45 5.89
CA ALA A 180 -6.01 8.90 5.85
C ALA A 180 -5.19 9.48 7.02
N TYR A 181 -5.39 8.97 8.23
CA TYR A 181 -4.68 9.41 9.43
C TYR A 181 -3.24 8.90 9.49
N VAL A 182 -3.02 7.57 9.39
CA VAL A 182 -1.71 6.97 9.70
C VAL A 182 -0.70 7.04 8.54
N SER A 183 -1.17 7.35 7.33
CA SER A 183 -0.33 7.41 6.12
C SER A 183 -0.46 8.73 5.37
N HIS A 184 -1.66 9.10 4.92
CA HIS A 184 -1.82 10.27 4.06
C HIS A 184 -1.51 11.59 4.77
N LEU A 185 -2.06 11.81 5.96
CA LEU A 185 -1.80 13.02 6.74
C LEU A 185 -0.31 13.21 7.04
N PRO A 186 0.46 12.23 7.53
CA PRO A 186 1.91 12.37 7.70
C PRO A 186 2.64 12.80 6.42
N HIS A 187 2.26 12.27 5.26
CA HIS A 187 2.87 12.67 3.99
C HIS A 187 2.50 14.11 3.59
N VAL A 188 1.26 14.52 3.81
CA VAL A 188 0.83 15.92 3.58
C VAL A 188 1.58 16.87 4.50
N LEU A 189 1.79 16.52 5.76
CA LEU A 189 2.56 17.33 6.70
C LEU A 189 4.04 17.45 6.30
N ALA A 190 4.66 16.36 5.89
CA ALA A 190 6.02 16.35 5.36
C ALA A 190 6.14 17.22 4.09
N MET A 191 5.18 17.11 3.19
CA MET A 191 5.07 17.96 1.99
C MET A 191 4.92 19.44 2.38
N ALA A 192 4.07 19.78 3.32
CA ALA A 192 3.85 21.15 3.76
C ALA A 192 5.12 21.77 4.39
N LEU A 193 5.86 20.99 5.20
CA LEU A 193 7.15 21.42 5.74
C LEU A 193 8.17 21.72 4.63
N MET A 194 8.27 20.85 3.63
CA MET A 194 9.21 21.01 2.52
C MET A 194 8.83 22.09 1.53
N ASN A 195 7.53 22.41 1.39
CA ASN A 195 7.04 23.48 0.52
C ASN A 195 7.03 24.86 1.20
N LYS A 196 7.49 24.97 2.46
CA LYS A 196 7.65 26.26 3.09
C LYS A 196 8.62 27.14 2.30
N LYS A 197 8.25 28.40 2.08
CA LYS A 197 9.11 29.37 1.40
C LYS A 197 10.49 29.42 2.05
N ASP A 198 11.51 29.43 1.23
CA ASP A 198 12.91 29.53 1.62
C ASP A 198 13.49 28.33 2.41
N VAL A 199 12.81 27.19 2.48
CA VAL A 199 13.29 26.01 3.23
C VAL A 199 14.73 25.62 2.85
N VAL A 200 15.08 25.73 1.57
CA VAL A 200 16.42 25.38 1.07
C VAL A 200 17.50 26.31 1.63
N LYS A 201 17.17 27.56 1.96
CA LYS A 201 18.10 28.51 2.57
C LYS A 201 18.52 28.11 3.98
N TYR A 202 17.72 27.25 4.64
CA TYR A 202 18.00 26.78 6.00
C TYR A 202 18.82 25.49 6.04
N LYS A 203 19.34 25.00 4.90
CA LYS A 203 20.03 23.71 4.78
C LYS A 203 21.11 23.49 5.84
N GLU A 204 21.91 24.52 6.12
CA GLU A 204 23.01 24.44 7.10
C GLU A 204 22.54 24.36 8.56
N TYR A 205 21.27 24.66 8.83
CA TYR A 205 20.69 24.70 10.19
C TYR A 205 19.74 23.51 10.44
N ILE A 206 19.58 22.60 9.46
CA ILE A 206 18.67 21.46 9.55
C ILE A 206 19.28 20.40 10.47
N GLY A 207 18.55 20.06 11.54
CA GLY A 207 18.87 18.96 12.44
C GLY A 207 18.12 17.67 12.12
N GLN A 208 18.47 16.60 12.85
CA GLN A 208 17.93 15.25 12.60
C GLN A 208 16.40 15.19 12.69
N SER A 209 15.79 15.91 13.66
CA SER A 209 14.32 15.92 13.82
C SER A 209 13.60 16.41 12.56
N PHE A 210 14.13 17.39 11.85
CA PHE A 210 13.55 17.87 10.60
C PHE A 210 13.71 16.84 9.49
N LEU A 211 14.88 16.18 9.38
CA LEU A 211 15.13 15.13 8.40
C LEU A 211 14.21 13.93 8.61
N ASP A 212 14.00 13.51 9.86
CA ASP A 212 13.13 12.40 10.21
C ASP A 212 11.67 12.69 9.80
N LEU A 213 11.16 13.90 10.10
CA LEU A 213 9.80 14.30 9.75
C LEU A 213 9.59 14.47 8.24
N THR A 214 10.63 14.88 7.52
CA THR A 214 10.52 15.16 6.08
C THR A 214 11.04 14.06 5.18
N ARG A 215 11.54 12.96 5.74
CA ARG A 215 12.07 11.81 4.99
C ARG A 215 11.07 11.29 3.96
N ILE A 216 9.79 11.24 4.31
CA ILE A 216 8.72 10.75 3.45
C ILE A 216 8.21 11.78 2.43
N ALA A 217 8.79 12.96 2.33
CA ALA A 217 8.44 13.98 1.34
C ALA A 217 9.00 13.71 -0.06
N SER A 218 9.67 12.57 -0.27
CA SER A 218 10.14 12.12 -1.58
C SER A 218 9.07 11.28 -2.27
N PHE A 219 8.20 11.91 -3.06
CA PHE A 219 7.00 11.28 -3.60
C PHE A 219 7.20 10.60 -4.96
N ASN A 220 6.46 9.51 -5.18
CA ASN A 220 5.95 9.17 -6.49
C ASN A 220 4.74 10.09 -6.78
N SER A 221 4.95 11.23 -7.43
CA SER A 221 3.91 12.24 -7.58
C SER A 221 2.63 11.70 -8.24
N SER A 222 2.75 10.86 -9.27
CA SER A 222 1.57 10.28 -9.94
C SER A 222 0.75 9.40 -9.01
N LEU A 223 1.39 8.46 -8.32
CA LEU A 223 0.72 7.57 -7.37
C LEU A 223 0.11 8.35 -6.20
N TRP A 224 0.88 9.26 -5.60
CA TRP A 224 0.41 10.01 -4.44
C TRP A 224 -0.73 10.98 -4.77
N THR A 225 -0.71 11.61 -5.96
CA THR A 225 -1.84 12.42 -6.41
C THR A 225 -3.12 11.58 -6.51
N GLU A 226 -3.04 10.37 -7.07
CA GLU A 226 -4.17 9.46 -7.17
C GLU A 226 -4.68 9.07 -5.77
N LEU A 227 -3.80 8.59 -4.88
CA LEU A 227 -4.17 8.18 -3.52
C LEU A 227 -4.82 9.31 -2.71
N LEU A 228 -4.24 10.50 -2.73
CA LEU A 228 -4.75 11.63 -1.95
C LEU A 228 -6.11 12.14 -2.48
N VAL A 229 -6.29 12.18 -3.81
CA VAL A 229 -7.55 12.61 -4.42
C VAL A 229 -8.65 11.57 -4.21
N GLU A 230 -8.33 10.29 -4.31
CA GLU A 230 -9.30 9.21 -4.14
C GLU A 230 -9.80 9.09 -2.69
N ASN A 231 -8.95 9.40 -1.71
CA ASN A 231 -9.30 9.41 -0.27
C ASN A 231 -9.55 10.83 0.29
N LYS A 232 -9.91 11.77 -0.57
CA LYS A 232 -9.99 13.21 -0.24
C LYS A 232 -10.89 13.51 0.95
N ASP A 233 -12.07 12.86 1.03
CA ASP A 233 -13.07 13.19 2.03
C ASP A 233 -12.54 12.83 3.43
N ASN A 234 -12.04 11.62 3.63
CA ASN A 234 -11.38 11.22 4.87
C ASN A 234 -10.15 12.08 5.18
N LEU A 235 -9.34 12.38 4.17
CA LEU A 235 -8.11 13.17 4.39
C LEU A 235 -8.42 14.62 4.74
N CYS A 236 -9.45 15.23 4.17
CA CYS A 236 -9.86 16.59 4.53
C CYS A 236 -10.34 16.67 5.99
N GLU A 237 -11.11 15.67 6.46
CA GLU A 237 -11.51 15.59 7.88
C GLU A 237 -10.27 15.54 8.79
N GLU A 238 -9.29 14.70 8.49
CA GLU A 238 -8.05 14.59 9.27
C GLU A 238 -7.20 15.87 9.25
N ILE A 239 -7.15 16.57 8.11
CA ILE A 239 -6.47 17.87 8.00
C ILE A 239 -7.16 18.92 8.86
N ASP A 240 -8.49 19.00 8.84
CA ASP A 240 -9.26 19.97 9.61
C ASP A 240 -9.09 19.74 11.11
N GLU A 241 -9.13 18.48 11.57
CA GLU A 241 -8.82 18.13 12.95
C GLU A 241 -7.43 18.53 13.36
N TYR A 242 -6.42 18.21 12.53
CA TYR A 242 -5.03 18.57 12.79
C TYR A 242 -4.81 20.08 12.84
N VAL A 243 -5.43 20.84 11.94
CA VAL A 243 -5.39 22.31 11.95
C VAL A 243 -6.01 22.85 13.22
N SER A 244 -7.12 22.26 13.70
CA SER A 244 -7.75 22.63 14.98
C SER A 244 -6.79 22.43 16.16
N ILE A 245 -6.10 21.30 16.23
CA ILE A 245 -5.10 21.01 17.28
C ILE A 245 -3.96 22.03 17.25
N LEU A 246 -3.44 22.37 16.06
CA LEU A 246 -2.39 23.38 15.91
C LEU A 246 -2.85 24.78 16.32
N ASN A 247 -4.10 25.15 16.00
CA ASN A 247 -4.66 26.46 16.40
C ASN A 247 -4.87 26.53 17.91
N SER A 248 -5.34 25.46 18.55
CA SER A 248 -5.42 25.37 20.01
C SER A 248 -4.07 25.59 20.64
N PHE A 249 -3.05 24.84 20.22
CA PHE A 249 -1.69 24.98 20.74
C PHE A 249 -1.10 26.37 20.53
N LYS A 250 -1.36 26.99 19.37
CA LYS A 250 -0.95 28.37 19.11
C LYS A 250 -1.59 29.36 20.09
N ASN A 251 -2.86 29.19 20.45
CA ASN A 251 -3.55 30.04 21.39
C ASN A 251 -2.99 29.91 22.82
N GLU A 252 -2.63 28.71 23.24
CA GLU A 252 -1.97 28.43 24.50
C GLU A 252 -0.58 29.12 24.58
N LEU A 253 0.18 29.10 23.47
CA LEU A 253 1.44 29.84 23.37
C LEU A 253 1.24 31.36 23.50
N ILE A 254 0.20 31.89 22.82
CA ILE A 254 -0.12 33.34 22.90
C ILE A 254 -0.51 33.74 24.32
N ASN A 255 -1.26 32.88 25.01
CA ASN A 255 -1.71 33.14 26.39
C ASN A 255 -0.67 32.74 27.44
N GLU A 256 0.49 32.23 27.06
CA GLU A 256 1.56 31.73 27.94
C GLU A 256 1.07 30.69 28.96
N ASP A 257 0.07 29.88 28.54
CA ASP A 257 -0.52 28.83 29.40
C ASP A 257 0.43 27.62 29.50
N LYS A 258 1.38 27.73 30.40
CA LYS A 258 2.42 26.72 30.62
C LYS A 258 1.83 25.39 31.09
N ASN A 259 0.75 25.44 31.89
CA ASN A 259 0.17 24.21 32.46
C ASN A 259 -0.50 23.39 31.36
N GLU A 260 -1.28 24.02 30.48
CA GLU A 260 -1.93 23.35 29.38
C GLU A 260 -0.91 22.83 28.34
N ILE A 261 0.10 23.62 28.02
CA ILE A 261 1.20 23.19 27.15
C ILE A 261 1.91 21.95 27.72
N GLU A 262 2.27 21.96 29.01
CA GLU A 262 2.93 20.83 29.67
C GLU A 262 2.02 19.58 29.67
N SER A 263 0.74 19.74 29.96
CA SER A 263 -0.26 18.66 29.92
C SER A 263 -0.29 17.97 28.55
N LYS A 264 -0.34 18.73 27.45
CA LYS A 264 -0.33 18.19 26.08
C LYS A 264 0.97 17.45 25.74
N LEU A 265 2.11 17.95 26.17
CA LEU A 265 3.40 17.29 25.97
C LEU A 265 3.48 15.96 26.74
N ILE A 266 2.95 15.91 27.97
CA ILE A 266 2.87 14.69 28.77
C ILE A 266 1.95 13.68 28.07
N GLN A 267 0.77 14.09 27.62
CA GLN A 267 -0.17 13.23 26.91
C GLN A 267 0.45 12.64 25.63
N SER A 268 1.11 13.47 24.83
CA SER A 268 1.81 13.02 23.61
C SER A 268 2.89 11.98 23.94
N THR A 269 3.64 12.19 25.02
CA THR A 269 4.67 11.25 25.47
C THR A 269 4.07 9.92 25.91
N SER A 270 2.93 9.96 26.60
CA SER A 270 2.20 8.75 27.02
C SER A 270 1.72 7.95 25.81
N ASN A 271 1.02 8.61 24.88
CA ASN A 271 0.52 7.97 23.65
C ASN A 271 1.66 7.34 22.84
N ARG A 272 2.80 8.03 22.75
CA ARG A 272 3.97 7.49 22.02
C ARG A 272 4.51 6.21 22.64
N LYS A 273 4.49 6.10 23.97
CA LYS A 273 4.95 4.89 24.69
C LYS A 273 4.02 3.69 24.50
N GLU A 274 2.75 3.91 24.23
CA GLU A 274 1.79 2.84 23.97
C GLU A 274 1.91 2.28 22.54
N ILE A 275 2.42 3.08 21.60
CA ILE A 275 2.57 2.70 20.20
C ILE A 275 3.89 1.96 19.93
N VAL A 276 4.94 2.20 20.73
CA VAL A 276 6.32 1.70 20.53
C VAL A 276 6.69 0.79 21.69
#